data_6a2b5e488f789aff85dd2a4f248606a4
#
_entry.id   6a2b5e488f789aff85dd2a4f248606a4
#
_cell.length_a   1.000
_cell.length_b   1.000
_cell.length_c   1.000
_cell.angle_alpha   90.00
_cell.angle_beta   90.00
_cell.angle_gamma   90.00
#
_symmetry.space_group_name_H-M   'P 1'
#
loop_
_entity.id
_entity.type
_entity.pdbx_description
1 polymer ?
#
loop_
_entity_poly.entity_id
_entity_poly.type
_entity_poly.pdbx_seq_one_letter_code
_entity_poly.pdbx_strand_id
1 'polypeptide(L)'
;MTIEDTADRPRFQSERQDEIARLVFDEGRVEVADLARRFAVTTETIRRDLSELDRRRIVRRVHGGAVAYQRVRHEPRLIIRDTQNAAEKRKIARRAVEELPGEGTIMIDSGSTLSFFAELLPNDRELTVFTNSIPVIQSLSTRDAIEVNVIGGFLKKNTMAMVDATGVDTVRDLAVDVLFISTDRVSPARGFT
;
A
#
# COMPACT_ATOMS: atom_id res chain seq x y z
N MET A 1 -24.35 -10.69 -32.03
CA MET A 1 -22.92 -10.65 -32.35
C MET A 1 -22.28 -9.82 -31.24
N THR A 2 -21.88 -10.50 -30.22
CA THR A 2 -21.42 -9.94 -28.93
C THR A 2 -19.97 -9.52 -29.08
N ILE A 3 -19.70 -8.23 -28.91
CA ILE A 3 -18.33 -7.70 -28.87
C ILE A 3 -17.77 -8.09 -27.51
N GLU A 4 -17.03 -9.20 -27.46
CA GLU A 4 -16.28 -9.63 -26.28
C GLU A 4 -15.10 -8.71 -26.06
N ASP A 5 -15.12 -8.19 -24.88
CA ASP A 5 -14.11 -7.59 -24.02
C ASP A 5 -12.66 -8.02 -24.32
N THR A 6 -11.99 -7.25 -25.18
CA THR A 6 -10.58 -7.44 -25.56
C THR A 6 -9.65 -6.39 -24.89
N ALA A 7 -10.11 -5.75 -23.80
CA ALA A 7 -9.53 -4.49 -23.35
C ALA A 7 -8.42 -4.57 -22.29
N ASP A 8 -7.98 -5.75 -21.81
CA ASP A 8 -6.96 -5.74 -20.73
C ASP A 8 -6.00 -6.95 -20.74
N ARG A 9 -5.43 -7.27 -21.90
CA ARG A 9 -4.32 -8.24 -21.95
C ARG A 9 -2.99 -7.49 -21.92
N PRO A 10 -2.15 -7.69 -20.89
CA PRO A 10 -0.85 -7.04 -20.80
C PRO A 10 -0.01 -7.36 -22.06
N ARG A 11 0.33 -6.34 -22.83
CA ARG A 11 1.06 -6.47 -24.10
C ARG A 11 2.56 -6.66 -23.90
N PHE A 12 3.10 -6.19 -22.74
CA PHE A 12 4.52 -6.22 -22.44
C PHE A 12 4.82 -7.19 -21.29
N GLN A 13 6.04 -7.71 -21.28
CA GLN A 13 6.51 -8.66 -20.27
C GLN A 13 6.41 -8.07 -18.86
N SER A 14 6.78 -6.80 -18.68
CA SER A 14 6.72 -6.12 -17.38
C SER A 14 5.31 -6.03 -16.83
N GLU A 15 4.35 -5.63 -17.65
CA GLU A 15 2.93 -5.53 -17.28
C GLU A 15 2.36 -6.89 -16.89
N ARG A 16 2.72 -7.94 -17.67
CA ARG A 16 2.29 -9.30 -17.36
C ARG A 16 2.91 -9.79 -16.05
N GLN A 17 4.17 -9.51 -15.79
CA GLN A 17 4.83 -9.87 -14.53
C GLN A 17 4.21 -9.17 -13.32
N ASP A 18 3.85 -7.90 -13.45
CA ASP A 18 3.18 -7.15 -12.41
C ASP A 18 1.78 -7.73 -12.10
N GLU A 19 1.03 -8.08 -13.14
CA GLU A 19 -0.28 -8.71 -12.99
C GLU A 19 -0.18 -10.13 -12.39
N ILE A 20 0.81 -10.94 -12.81
CA ILE A 20 1.09 -12.24 -12.19
C ILE A 20 1.42 -12.09 -10.72
N ALA A 21 2.25 -11.12 -10.35
CA ALA A 21 2.59 -10.85 -8.95
C ALA A 21 1.36 -10.48 -8.13
N ARG A 22 0.45 -9.67 -8.69
CA ARG A 22 -0.82 -9.31 -8.06
C ARG A 22 -1.71 -10.53 -7.84
N LEU A 23 -1.88 -11.38 -8.86
CA LEU A 23 -2.68 -12.60 -8.76
C LEU A 23 -2.15 -13.56 -7.69
N VAL A 24 -0.83 -13.78 -7.66
CA VAL A 24 -0.20 -14.61 -6.62
C VAL A 24 -0.47 -14.04 -5.23
N PHE A 25 -0.46 -12.72 -5.09
CA PHE A 25 -0.73 -12.06 -3.82
C PHE A 25 -2.18 -12.20 -3.40
N ASP A 26 -3.14 -11.99 -4.32
CA ASP A 26 -4.57 -12.00 -4.04
C ASP A 26 -5.10 -13.43 -3.80
N GLU A 27 -4.67 -14.39 -4.61
CA GLU A 27 -5.12 -15.78 -4.58
C GLU A 27 -4.25 -16.68 -3.69
N GLY A 28 -3.06 -16.19 -3.27
CA GLY A 28 -2.09 -16.93 -2.46
C GLY A 28 -1.31 -17.98 -3.25
N ARG A 29 -1.88 -18.54 -4.32
CA ARG A 29 -1.29 -19.52 -5.23
C ARG A 29 -1.85 -19.34 -6.64
N VAL A 30 -0.97 -19.53 -7.65
CA VAL A 30 -1.35 -19.56 -9.06
C VAL A 30 -0.74 -20.76 -9.76
N GLU A 31 -1.39 -21.24 -10.82
CA GLU A 31 -0.89 -22.35 -11.65
C GLU A 31 -0.42 -21.84 -13.01
N VAL A 32 0.67 -22.45 -13.52
CA VAL A 32 1.26 -22.10 -14.84
C VAL A 32 0.24 -22.23 -15.96
N ALA A 33 -0.59 -23.29 -15.93
CA ALA A 33 -1.59 -23.54 -16.97
C ALA A 33 -2.68 -22.47 -17.00
N ASP A 34 -3.11 -22.00 -15.84
CA ASP A 34 -4.16 -20.99 -15.73
C ASP A 34 -3.66 -19.62 -16.16
N LEU A 35 -2.44 -19.26 -15.75
CA LEU A 35 -1.79 -18.03 -16.20
C LEU A 35 -1.56 -18.04 -17.71
N ALA A 36 -1.12 -19.17 -18.28
CA ALA A 36 -0.89 -19.31 -19.72
C ALA A 36 -2.20 -19.07 -20.51
N ARG A 37 -3.31 -19.62 -20.04
CA ARG A 37 -4.65 -19.39 -20.63
C ARG A 37 -5.09 -17.93 -20.46
N ARG A 38 -4.96 -17.38 -19.26
CA ARG A 38 -5.39 -16.01 -18.94
C ARG A 38 -4.67 -14.96 -19.76
N PHE A 39 -3.35 -15.10 -19.91
CA PHE A 39 -2.53 -14.16 -20.66
C PHE A 39 -2.35 -14.51 -22.16
N ALA A 40 -2.94 -15.62 -22.61
CA ALA A 40 -2.83 -16.11 -23.99
C ALA A 40 -1.37 -16.28 -24.47
N VAL A 41 -0.50 -16.79 -23.58
CA VAL A 41 0.92 -17.08 -23.86
C VAL A 41 1.22 -18.54 -23.58
N THR A 42 2.41 -18.99 -23.98
CA THR A 42 2.84 -20.38 -23.72
C THR A 42 3.14 -20.60 -22.23
N THR A 43 3.03 -21.84 -21.78
CA THR A 43 3.44 -22.23 -20.43
C THR A 43 4.93 -21.96 -20.17
N GLU A 44 5.75 -22.00 -21.22
CA GLU A 44 7.18 -21.69 -21.13
C GLU A 44 7.41 -20.18 -20.87
N THR A 45 6.63 -19.33 -21.52
CA THR A 45 6.65 -17.88 -21.24
C THR A 45 6.31 -17.60 -19.77
N ILE A 46 5.26 -18.22 -19.25
CA ILE A 46 4.88 -18.09 -17.83
C ILE A 46 5.98 -18.63 -16.91
N ARG A 47 6.61 -19.77 -17.24
CA ARG A 47 7.72 -20.29 -16.42
C ARG A 47 8.89 -19.33 -16.35
N ARG A 48 9.21 -18.63 -17.46
CA ARG A 48 10.24 -17.59 -17.47
C ARG A 48 9.86 -16.40 -16.63
N ASP A 49 8.62 -15.93 -16.75
CA ASP A 49 8.11 -14.82 -15.93
C ASP A 49 8.16 -15.17 -14.45
N LEU A 50 7.67 -16.35 -14.06
CA LEU A 50 7.71 -16.82 -12.68
C LEU A 50 9.16 -17.01 -12.18
N SER A 51 10.09 -17.43 -13.03
CA SER A 51 11.51 -17.54 -12.66
C SER A 51 12.14 -16.20 -12.39
N GLU A 52 11.81 -15.19 -13.19
CA GLU A 52 12.27 -13.83 -12.98
C GLU A 52 11.67 -13.22 -11.69
N LEU A 53 10.38 -13.44 -11.46
CA LEU A 53 9.70 -13.00 -10.24
C LEU A 53 10.24 -13.70 -8.98
N ASP A 54 10.59 -14.98 -9.07
CA ASP A 54 11.22 -15.75 -7.99
C ASP A 54 12.64 -15.24 -7.70
N ARG A 55 13.44 -14.99 -8.75
CA ARG A 55 14.78 -14.39 -8.62
C ARG A 55 14.73 -13.03 -7.94
N ARG A 56 13.71 -12.23 -8.25
CA ARG A 56 13.42 -10.92 -7.61
C ARG A 56 12.77 -11.07 -6.24
N ARG A 57 12.51 -12.30 -5.76
CA ARG A 57 11.83 -12.61 -4.49
C ARG A 57 10.44 -12.00 -4.37
N ILE A 58 9.74 -11.83 -5.49
CA ILE A 58 8.36 -11.34 -5.54
C ILE A 58 7.40 -12.50 -5.30
N VAL A 59 7.66 -13.66 -5.91
CA VAL A 59 6.93 -14.90 -5.70
C VAL A 59 7.90 -16.04 -5.42
N ARG A 60 7.44 -17.13 -4.82
CA ARG A 60 8.20 -18.37 -4.66
C ARG A 60 7.66 -19.42 -5.64
N ARG A 61 8.50 -19.91 -6.53
CA ARG A 61 8.14 -21.01 -7.43
C ARG A 61 7.91 -22.31 -6.65
N VAL A 62 6.86 -23.03 -7.05
CA VAL A 62 6.52 -24.37 -6.59
C VAL A 62 6.26 -25.25 -7.81
N HIS A 63 6.10 -26.57 -7.59
CA HIS A 63 5.75 -27.46 -8.69
C HIS A 63 4.42 -27.06 -9.32
N GLY A 64 4.43 -26.80 -10.64
CA GLY A 64 3.26 -26.40 -11.42
C GLY A 64 2.82 -24.95 -11.31
N GLY A 65 3.46 -24.09 -10.48
CA GLY A 65 3.02 -22.72 -10.30
C GLY A 65 3.92 -21.86 -9.43
N ALA A 66 3.28 -20.90 -8.78
CA ALA A 66 3.92 -20.05 -7.77
C ALA A 66 2.99 -19.78 -6.60
N VAL A 67 3.57 -19.48 -5.46
CA VAL A 67 2.89 -19.05 -4.24
C VAL A 67 3.49 -17.75 -3.75
N ALA A 68 2.70 -17.01 -2.96
CA ALA A 68 3.22 -15.85 -2.26
C ALA A 68 4.38 -16.26 -1.34
N TYR A 69 5.41 -15.45 -1.27
CA TYR A 69 6.51 -15.68 -0.33
C TYR A 69 5.93 -15.63 1.09
N GLN A 70 5.84 -16.79 1.75
CA GLN A 70 5.52 -16.83 3.18
C GLN A 70 6.77 -16.41 3.96
N ARG A 71 6.98 -15.19 4.12
CA ARG A 71 7.82 -14.48 5.10
C ARG A 71 8.50 -13.29 4.47
N VAL A 72 8.29 -12.18 5.14
CA VAL A 72 8.49 -10.80 4.77
C VAL A 72 7.36 -10.35 3.84
N ARG A 73 6.36 -9.71 4.45
CA ARG A 73 5.35 -8.92 3.75
C ARG A 73 6.05 -8.15 2.63
N HIS A 74 5.93 -8.60 1.40
CA HIS A 74 6.13 -7.71 0.28
C HIS A 74 4.89 -6.82 0.29
N GLU A 75 4.93 -5.82 1.13
CA GLU A 75 4.02 -4.70 0.98
C GLU A 75 4.22 -4.20 -0.45
N PRO A 76 3.19 -4.23 -1.31
CA PRO A 76 3.29 -3.65 -2.64
C PRO A 76 3.85 -2.24 -2.48
N ARG A 77 4.70 -1.80 -3.41
CA ARG A 77 5.20 -0.43 -3.38
C ARG A 77 4.01 0.51 -3.22
N LEU A 78 4.17 1.55 -2.44
CA LEU A 78 3.11 2.52 -2.17
C LEU A 78 2.39 2.97 -3.46
N ILE A 79 3.13 3.16 -4.55
CA ILE A 79 2.61 3.51 -5.89
C ILE A 79 1.54 2.50 -6.37
N ILE A 80 1.74 1.18 -6.16
CA ILE A 80 0.75 0.16 -6.54
C ILE A 80 -0.44 0.22 -5.58
N ARG A 81 -0.18 0.45 -4.30
CA ARG A 81 -1.24 0.58 -3.29
C ARG A 81 -2.10 1.82 -3.50
N ASP A 82 -1.54 2.91 -4.02
CA ASP A 82 -2.28 4.15 -4.32
C ASP A 82 -3.32 3.95 -5.42
N THR A 83 -3.05 3.07 -6.38
CA THR A 83 -3.99 2.78 -7.47
C THR A 83 -5.04 1.73 -7.10
N GLN A 84 -4.72 0.79 -6.19
CA GLN A 84 -5.66 -0.24 -5.75
C GLN A 84 -6.74 0.35 -4.84
N ASN A 85 -8.02 0.13 -5.17
CA ASN A 85 -9.18 0.58 -4.41
C ASN A 85 -9.13 2.10 -4.09
N ALA A 86 -8.63 2.91 -5.04
CA ALA A 86 -8.45 4.35 -4.81
C ALA A 86 -9.77 5.07 -4.51
N ALA A 87 -10.88 4.63 -5.11
CA ALA A 87 -12.20 5.21 -4.86
C ALA A 87 -12.68 4.96 -3.42
N GLU A 88 -12.50 3.73 -2.93
CA GLU A 88 -12.84 3.32 -1.56
C GLU A 88 -11.97 4.03 -0.53
N LYS A 89 -10.66 4.12 -0.80
CA LYS A 89 -9.72 4.84 0.08
C LYS A 89 -10.05 6.32 0.19
N ARG A 90 -10.43 6.96 -0.92
CA ARG A 90 -10.89 8.35 -0.89
C ARG A 90 -12.18 8.53 -0.10
N LYS A 91 -13.11 7.56 -0.14
CA LYS A 91 -14.31 7.58 0.71
C LYS A 91 -13.95 7.49 2.19
N ILE A 92 -13.04 6.57 2.54
CA ILE A 92 -12.52 6.42 3.91
C ILE A 92 -11.83 7.71 4.36
N ALA A 93 -10.96 8.26 3.51
CA ALA A 93 -10.24 9.50 3.79
C ALA A 93 -11.19 10.68 4.04
N ARG A 94 -12.25 10.84 3.22
CA ARG A 94 -13.28 11.89 3.45
C ARG A 94 -14.00 11.71 4.78
N ARG A 95 -14.37 10.47 5.14
CA ARG A 95 -15.00 10.19 6.43
C ARG A 95 -14.06 10.48 7.60
N ALA A 96 -12.77 10.16 7.44
CA ALA A 96 -11.77 10.42 8.47
C ALA A 96 -11.56 11.93 8.75
N VAL A 97 -11.76 12.81 7.75
CA VAL A 97 -11.69 14.27 7.94
C VAL A 97 -12.76 14.78 8.92
N GLU A 98 -13.90 14.10 9.01
CA GLU A 98 -14.97 14.47 9.95
C GLU A 98 -14.60 14.18 11.41
N GLU A 99 -13.60 13.32 11.65
CA GLU A 99 -13.07 13.00 12.98
C GLU A 99 -11.92 13.92 13.42
N LEU A 100 -11.52 14.89 12.59
CA LEU A 100 -10.50 15.86 12.96
C LEU A 100 -10.96 16.80 14.06
N PRO A 101 -10.11 17.08 15.06
CA PRO A 101 -10.38 18.18 16.01
C PRO A 101 -10.37 19.54 15.30
N GLY A 102 -10.98 20.54 15.90
CA GLY A 102 -10.93 21.91 15.40
C GLY A 102 -9.53 22.49 15.43
N GLU A 103 -8.80 22.20 16.49
CA GLU A 103 -7.39 22.52 16.77
C GLU A 103 -6.79 21.37 17.59
N GLY A 104 -5.48 21.20 17.59
CA GLY A 104 -4.80 20.21 18.45
C GLY A 104 -3.76 19.36 17.76
N THR A 105 -3.38 18.29 18.42
CA THR A 105 -2.30 17.40 18.01
C THR A 105 -2.85 16.08 17.48
N ILE A 106 -2.48 15.72 16.26
CA ILE A 106 -2.85 14.44 15.66
C ILE A 106 -1.63 13.66 15.22
N MET A 107 -1.75 12.34 15.20
CA MET A 107 -0.75 11.47 14.60
C MET A 107 -1.35 10.78 13.37
N ILE A 108 -0.62 10.81 12.27
CA ILE A 108 -0.99 10.15 11.02
C ILE A 108 0.09 9.12 10.70
N ASP A 109 -0.25 7.84 10.76
CA ASP A 109 0.65 6.75 10.38
C ASP A 109 0.85 6.69 8.84
N SER A 110 1.66 5.78 8.40
CA SER A 110 1.92 5.54 6.97
C SER A 110 0.84 4.68 6.31
N GLY A 111 0.68 4.86 5.00
CA GLY A 111 -0.20 4.04 4.19
C GLY A 111 -0.96 4.84 3.13
N SER A 112 -1.33 4.16 2.03
CA SER A 112 -1.98 4.82 0.90
C SER A 112 -3.32 5.49 1.24
N THR A 113 -4.11 4.91 2.15
CA THR A 113 -5.37 5.53 2.61
C THR A 113 -5.10 6.83 3.37
N LEU A 114 -4.04 6.83 4.19
CA LEU A 114 -3.65 8.01 4.97
C LEU A 114 -2.96 9.09 4.12
N SER A 115 -2.33 8.70 3.00
CA SER A 115 -1.87 9.68 2.00
C SER A 115 -3.05 10.46 1.41
N PHE A 116 -4.13 9.78 0.99
CA PHE A 116 -5.36 10.45 0.54
C PHE A 116 -6.03 11.29 1.64
N PHE A 117 -5.96 10.84 2.90
CA PHE A 117 -6.47 11.61 4.03
C PHE A 117 -5.69 12.91 4.22
N ALA A 118 -4.35 12.86 4.18
CA ALA A 118 -3.50 14.04 4.30
C ALA A 118 -3.76 15.08 3.19
N GLU A 119 -4.04 14.62 1.95
CA GLU A 119 -4.43 15.50 0.84
C GLU A 119 -5.72 16.30 1.13
N LEU A 120 -6.62 15.71 1.93
CA LEU A 120 -7.93 16.28 2.23
C LEU A 120 -7.97 17.10 3.52
N LEU A 121 -6.87 17.22 4.26
CA LEU A 121 -6.85 18.03 5.47
C LEU A 121 -7.22 19.49 5.13
N PRO A 122 -8.07 20.13 5.94
CA PRO A 122 -8.44 21.53 5.73
C PRO A 122 -7.25 22.46 5.99
N ASN A 123 -7.23 23.61 5.33
CA ASN A 123 -6.17 24.61 5.48
C ASN A 123 -6.47 25.67 6.56
N ASP A 124 -7.64 25.60 7.17
CA ASP A 124 -8.18 26.56 8.13
C ASP A 124 -8.17 26.06 9.58
N ARG A 125 -7.50 24.93 9.83
CA ARG A 125 -7.34 24.35 11.17
C ARG A 125 -5.89 24.41 11.61
N GLU A 126 -5.66 24.89 12.82
CA GLU A 126 -4.35 24.89 13.45
C GLU A 126 -4.05 23.50 14.03
N LEU A 127 -3.33 22.67 13.28
CA LEU A 127 -3.02 21.31 13.67
C LEU A 127 -1.51 21.10 13.80
N THR A 128 -1.13 20.42 14.87
CA THR A 128 0.20 19.83 15.01
C THR A 128 0.12 18.35 14.58
N VAL A 129 0.78 18.01 13.49
CA VAL A 129 0.74 16.67 12.90
C VAL A 129 2.05 15.93 13.14
N PHE A 130 2.00 14.80 13.81
CA PHE A 130 3.11 13.85 13.90
C PHE A 130 2.95 12.75 12.86
N THR A 131 4.00 12.47 12.09
CA THR A 131 3.95 11.41 11.07
C THR A 131 5.32 10.83 10.77
N ASN A 132 5.35 9.54 10.44
CA ASN A 132 6.51 8.82 9.91
C ASN A 132 6.43 8.61 8.39
N SER A 133 5.43 9.17 7.72
CA SER A 133 5.10 8.94 6.31
C SER A 133 5.62 10.04 5.41
N ILE A 134 6.52 9.70 4.48
CA ILE A 134 7.04 10.66 3.48
C ILE A 134 5.92 11.30 2.65
N PRO A 135 4.92 10.56 2.10
CA PRO A 135 3.82 11.18 1.36
C PRO A 135 2.98 12.15 2.17
N VAL A 136 2.74 11.85 3.45
CA VAL A 136 2.02 12.77 4.36
C VAL A 136 2.83 14.05 4.55
N ILE A 137 4.15 13.91 4.83
CA ILE A 137 5.04 15.07 4.96
C ILE A 137 5.00 15.94 3.70
N GLN A 138 5.13 15.32 2.51
CA GLN A 138 5.09 16.03 1.24
C GLN A 138 3.76 16.76 1.02
N SER A 139 2.63 16.12 1.35
CA SER A 139 1.30 16.71 1.21
C SER A 139 1.07 17.92 2.13
N LEU A 140 1.69 17.90 3.31
CA LEU A 140 1.46 18.92 4.34
C LEU A 140 2.54 19.99 4.38
N SER A 141 3.70 19.80 3.76
CA SER A 141 4.86 20.70 3.84
C SER A 141 4.63 22.11 3.28
N THR A 142 3.59 22.31 2.50
CA THR A 142 3.21 23.60 1.90
C THR A 142 2.02 24.27 2.58
N ARG A 143 1.56 23.74 3.73
CA ARG A 143 0.36 24.22 4.43
C ARG A 143 0.75 25.01 5.67
N ASP A 144 0.61 26.32 5.62
CA ASP A 144 1.07 27.22 6.69
C ASP A 144 0.36 27.03 8.04
N ALA A 145 -0.90 26.57 8.04
CA ALA A 145 -1.68 26.33 9.26
C ALA A 145 -1.36 24.98 9.94
N ILE A 146 -0.54 24.13 9.33
CA ILE A 146 -0.23 22.79 9.82
C ILE A 146 1.25 22.70 10.19
N GLU A 147 1.54 22.51 11.47
CA GLU A 147 2.87 22.18 11.94
C GLU A 147 3.14 20.68 11.73
N VAL A 148 4.20 20.33 11.01
CA VAL A 148 4.54 18.93 10.72
C VAL A 148 5.76 18.50 11.50
N ASN A 149 5.58 17.55 12.41
CA ASN A 149 6.61 16.91 13.20
C ASN A 149 6.90 15.51 12.64
N VAL A 150 8.15 15.29 12.24
CA VAL A 150 8.57 14.06 11.57
C VAL A 150 9.08 13.05 12.60
N ILE A 151 8.41 11.91 12.69
CA ILE A 151 8.90 10.75 13.43
C ILE A 151 9.95 10.07 12.55
N GLY A 152 11.22 10.27 12.87
CA GLY A 152 12.37 9.82 12.10
C GLY A 152 12.61 8.32 12.17
N GLY A 153 13.72 7.88 11.54
CA GLY A 153 14.15 6.51 11.54
C GLY A 153 14.69 6.03 10.19
N PHE A 154 14.73 4.71 10.00
CA PHE A 154 15.14 4.08 8.75
C PHE A 154 14.02 4.13 7.71
N LEU A 155 14.32 4.61 6.49
CA LEU A 155 13.34 4.66 5.42
C LEU A 155 13.05 3.27 4.83
N LYS A 156 11.85 2.78 5.05
CA LYS A 156 11.30 1.60 4.39
C LYS A 156 10.77 1.98 3.01
N LYS A 157 11.57 1.77 1.97
CA LYS A 157 11.30 2.25 0.60
C LYS A 157 9.98 1.78 -0.01
N ASN A 158 9.49 0.60 0.40
CA ASN A 158 8.24 0.05 -0.16
C ASN A 158 7.01 0.80 0.33
N THR A 159 7.01 1.25 1.56
CA THR A 159 5.90 1.96 2.20
C THR A 159 6.13 3.46 2.27
N MET A 160 7.34 3.92 1.92
CA MET A 160 7.77 5.31 2.10
C MET A 160 7.55 5.81 3.54
N ALA A 161 7.74 4.91 4.51
CA ALA A 161 7.63 5.18 5.93
C ALA A 161 9.00 5.10 6.62
N MET A 162 9.20 5.93 7.62
CA MET A 162 10.33 5.83 8.51
C MET A 162 10.01 4.93 9.69
N VAL A 163 10.88 3.97 9.99
CA VAL A 163 10.67 2.95 11.00
C VAL A 163 11.98 2.61 11.71
N ASP A 164 12.01 2.63 13.01
CA ASP A 164 13.05 2.03 13.88
C ASP A 164 12.72 2.18 15.38
N ALA A 165 13.67 1.82 16.24
CA ALA A 165 13.55 1.96 17.68
C ALA A 165 13.45 3.43 18.13
N THR A 166 14.15 4.35 17.44
CA THR A 166 14.13 5.79 17.76
C THR A 166 12.72 6.36 17.55
N GLY A 167 12.06 5.99 16.46
CA GLY A 167 10.66 6.37 16.21
C GLY A 167 9.71 5.84 17.28
N VAL A 168 9.91 4.61 17.75
CA VAL A 168 9.12 4.02 18.85
C VAL A 168 9.30 4.81 20.15
N ASP A 169 10.53 5.19 20.49
CA ASP A 169 10.78 5.97 21.70
C ASP A 169 10.15 7.36 21.62
N THR A 170 10.20 8.01 20.45
CA THR A 170 9.51 9.29 20.21
C THR A 170 8.01 9.16 20.44
N VAL A 171 7.37 8.10 19.90
CA VAL A 171 5.92 7.89 20.03
C VAL A 171 5.50 7.54 21.45
N ARG A 172 6.36 6.88 22.23
CA ARG A 172 6.05 6.46 23.61
C ARG A 172 5.70 7.66 24.52
N ASP A 173 6.40 8.77 24.34
CA ASP A 173 6.23 9.98 25.16
C ASP A 173 5.27 11.00 24.53
N LEU A 174 4.68 10.65 23.37
CA LEU A 174 3.81 11.53 22.62
C LEU A 174 2.35 11.40 23.09
N ALA A 175 1.76 12.52 23.49
CA ALA A 175 0.33 12.65 23.73
C ALA A 175 -0.32 13.29 22.49
N VAL A 176 -1.30 12.62 21.89
CA VAL A 176 -2.06 13.12 20.76
C VAL A 176 -3.56 13.05 21.05
N ASP A 177 -4.33 14.00 20.50
CA ASP A 177 -5.78 14.02 20.65
C ASP A 177 -6.43 12.93 19.79
N VAL A 178 -5.91 12.71 18.56
CA VAL A 178 -6.40 11.69 17.64
C VAL A 178 -5.25 11.00 16.92
N LEU A 179 -5.31 9.67 16.86
CA LEU A 179 -4.42 8.82 16.07
C LEU A 179 -5.17 8.25 14.87
N PHE A 180 -4.67 8.55 13.66
CA PHE A 180 -5.11 7.92 12.43
C PHE A 180 -4.13 6.81 12.04
N ILE A 181 -4.58 5.57 12.14
CA ILE A 181 -3.81 4.37 11.80
C ILE A 181 -4.54 3.58 10.72
N SER A 182 -3.80 3.02 9.77
CA SER A 182 -4.36 2.15 8.74
C SER A 182 -3.96 0.71 8.95
N THR A 183 -4.78 -0.21 8.42
CA THR A 183 -4.50 -1.64 8.44
C THR A 183 -4.78 -2.25 7.07
N ASP A 184 -4.05 -3.29 6.73
CA ASP A 184 -4.25 -4.00 5.47
C ASP A 184 -5.50 -4.88 5.51
N ARG A 185 -5.85 -5.41 6.68
CA ARG A 185 -6.98 -6.33 6.84
C ARG A 185 -7.61 -6.19 8.23
N VAL A 186 -8.92 -6.43 8.26
CA VAL A 186 -9.69 -6.57 9.50
C VAL A 186 -10.35 -7.94 9.52
N SER A 187 -10.19 -8.65 10.61
CA SER A 187 -10.83 -9.95 10.82
C SER A 187 -11.65 -9.92 12.11
N PRO A 188 -12.93 -10.34 12.12
CA PRO A 188 -13.71 -10.43 13.33
C PRO A 188 -13.07 -11.32 14.40
N ALA A 189 -12.31 -12.35 13.98
CA ALA A 189 -11.67 -13.31 14.89
C ALA A 189 -10.26 -12.91 15.32
N ARG A 190 -9.54 -12.06 14.53
CA ARG A 190 -8.12 -11.73 14.76
C ARG A 190 -7.84 -10.24 14.94
N GLY A 191 -8.86 -9.38 14.81
CA GLY A 191 -8.69 -7.93 14.87
C GLY A 191 -7.99 -7.36 13.62
N PHE A 192 -7.20 -6.33 13.82
CA PHE A 192 -6.41 -5.65 12.78
C PHE A 192 -5.13 -6.41 12.49
N THR A 193 -4.76 -6.52 11.20
CA THR A 193 -3.52 -7.21 10.75
C THR A 193 -2.84 -6.44 9.63
#